data_22a7e6612339515a642dc64af3340ba4
#
_entry.id   22a7e6612339515a642dc64af3340ba4
#
_cell.length_a   1.000
_cell.length_b   1.000
_cell.length_c   1.000
_cell.angle_alpha   90.00
_cell.angle_beta   90.00
_cell.angle_gamma   90.00
#
_symmetry.space_group_name_H-M   'P 1'
#
loop_
_entity.id
_entity.type
_entity.pdbx_description
1 polymer ?
#
loop_
_entity_poly.entity_id
_entity_poly.type
_entity_poly.pdbx_seq_one_letter_code
_entity_poly.pdbx_strand_id
1 'polypeptide(L)'
;MKVGIFMGSKSDLDTVSAAFGILDEFGVEYEYNILSAHRTPAQVINKITELEEKGAKVFIGAAGMAAHLSGVIAAHTHKPVLGIPLGGGAMGLSLIHI
;
A
#
# COMPACT_ATOMS: atom_id res chain seq x y z
N MET A 1 4.27 7.69 -14.18
CA MET A 1 3.95 6.43 -13.50
C MET A 1 3.18 6.75 -12.22
N LYS A 2 2.17 5.99 -11.93
CA LYS A 2 1.36 6.19 -10.73
C LYS A 2 1.52 5.01 -9.78
N VAL A 3 1.56 5.31 -8.49
CA VAL A 3 1.67 4.30 -7.42
C VAL A 3 0.41 4.33 -6.57
N GLY A 4 -0.19 3.18 -6.34
CA GLY A 4 -1.32 3.04 -5.44
C GLY A 4 -0.83 2.59 -4.07
N ILE A 5 -1.20 3.33 -3.03
CA ILE A 5 -0.75 3.06 -1.67
C ILE A 5 -1.95 2.74 -0.81
N PHE A 6 -1.88 1.62 -0.10
CA PHE A 6 -2.94 1.20 0.82
C PHE A 6 -2.37 1.07 2.23
N MET A 7 -3.12 1.53 3.20
CA MET A 7 -2.78 1.33 4.60
C MET A 7 -4.04 0.96 5.37
N GLY A 8 -3.89 0.17 6.41
CA GLY A 8 -5.03 -0.37 7.13
C GLY A 8 -5.65 0.56 8.16
N SER A 9 -4.94 1.59 8.56
CA SER A 9 -5.38 2.46 9.64
C SER A 9 -4.87 3.87 9.43
N LYS A 10 -5.65 4.84 9.83
CA LYS A 10 -5.25 6.25 9.77
C LYS A 10 -4.01 6.52 10.61
N SER A 11 -3.81 5.75 11.67
CA SER A 11 -2.62 5.90 12.51
C SER A 11 -1.33 5.55 11.77
N ASP A 12 -1.42 4.80 10.67
CA ASP A 12 -0.25 4.44 9.88
C ASP A 12 0.22 5.59 8.99
N LEU A 13 -0.63 6.58 8.79
CA LEU A 13 -0.37 7.67 7.84
C LEU A 13 0.92 8.42 8.16
N ASP A 14 1.18 8.67 9.44
CA ASP A 14 2.39 9.41 9.82
C ASP A 14 3.66 8.70 9.38
N THR A 15 3.68 7.37 9.55
CA THR A 15 4.84 6.57 9.15
C THR A 15 4.95 6.49 7.63
N VAL A 16 3.82 6.24 6.98
CA VAL A 16 3.79 6.06 5.52
C VAL A 16 4.07 7.38 4.79
N SER A 17 3.71 8.51 5.40
CA SER A 17 3.90 9.82 4.76
C SER A 17 5.37 10.12 4.46
N ALA A 18 6.29 9.47 5.13
CA ALA A 18 7.71 9.61 4.80
C ALA A 18 8.01 9.15 3.38
N ALA A 19 7.28 8.14 2.90
CA ALA A 19 7.43 7.65 1.54
C ALA A 19 6.88 8.66 0.52
N PHE A 20 5.88 9.44 0.92
CA PHE A 20 5.29 10.44 0.02
C PHE A 20 6.33 11.49 -0.40
N GLY A 21 7.15 11.94 0.54
CA GLY A 21 8.21 12.90 0.23
C GLY A 21 9.20 12.35 -0.79
N ILE A 22 9.52 11.08 -0.68
CA ILE A 22 10.44 10.43 -1.63
C ILE A 22 9.80 10.34 -3.01
N LEU A 23 8.53 9.96 -3.07
CA LEU A 23 7.81 9.88 -4.34
C LEU A 23 7.69 11.25 -4.99
N ASP A 24 7.41 12.29 -4.20
CA ASP A 24 7.36 13.66 -4.70
C ASP A 24 8.70 14.09 -5.26
N GLU A 25 9.78 13.76 -4.58
CA GLU A 25 11.13 14.11 -5.00
C GLU A 25 11.47 13.50 -6.36
N PHE A 26 11.01 12.30 -6.62
CA PHE A 26 11.26 11.63 -7.90
C PHE A 26 10.18 11.91 -8.95
N GLY A 27 9.22 12.78 -8.63
CA GLY A 27 8.17 13.13 -9.59
C GLY A 27 7.19 12.02 -9.87
N VAL A 28 7.02 11.10 -8.92
CA VAL A 28 6.10 9.96 -9.08
C VAL A 28 4.74 10.31 -8.48
N GLU A 29 3.69 10.18 -9.28
CA GLU A 29 2.33 10.37 -8.79
C GLU A 29 1.93 9.21 -7.90
N TYR A 30 1.16 9.50 -6.86
CA TYR A 30 0.65 8.46 -5.98
C TYR A 30 -0.73 8.83 -5.45
N GLU A 31 -1.46 7.81 -5.06
CA GLU A 31 -2.74 8.00 -4.38
C GLU A 31 -2.76 7.03 -3.20
N TYR A 32 -3.04 7.53 -2.01
CA TYR A 32 -3.10 6.67 -0.84
C TYR A 32 -4.55 6.45 -0.40
N ASN A 33 -4.80 5.31 0.20
CA ASN A 33 -6.12 4.90 0.64
C ASN A 33 -6.01 4.21 1.99
N ILE A 34 -6.92 4.53 2.90
CA ILE A 34 -6.98 3.89 4.21
C ILE A 34 -8.13 2.90 4.16
N LEU A 35 -7.80 1.62 3.95
CA LEU A 35 -8.78 0.55 3.81
C LEU A 35 -8.27 -0.70 4.51
N SER A 36 -9.13 -1.35 5.27
CA SER A 36 -8.78 -2.56 5.96
C SER A 36 -9.10 -3.79 5.10
N ALA A 37 -8.10 -4.66 4.91
CA ALA A 37 -8.31 -5.91 4.18
C ALA A 37 -9.31 -6.82 4.88
N HIS A 38 -9.39 -6.74 6.21
CA HIS A 38 -10.30 -7.55 6.99
C HIS A 38 -11.72 -6.98 7.05
N ARG A 39 -11.82 -5.66 7.19
CA ARG A 39 -13.11 -5.01 7.39
C ARG A 39 -13.80 -4.62 6.10
N THR A 40 -13.03 -4.28 5.07
CA THR A 40 -13.58 -3.79 3.81
C THR A 40 -12.86 -4.39 2.60
N PRO A 41 -12.84 -5.75 2.50
CA PRO A 41 -12.08 -6.39 1.40
C PRO A 41 -12.61 -6.01 0.01
N ALA A 42 -13.93 -5.89 -0.14
CA ALA A 42 -14.50 -5.52 -1.43
C ALA A 42 -14.05 -4.12 -1.87
N GLN A 43 -13.92 -3.20 -0.92
CA GLN A 43 -13.47 -1.85 -1.24
C GLN A 43 -12.01 -1.84 -1.67
N VAL A 44 -11.18 -2.68 -1.06
CA VAL A 44 -9.78 -2.82 -1.46
C VAL A 44 -9.70 -3.30 -2.91
N ILE A 45 -10.44 -4.33 -3.24
CA ILE A 45 -10.45 -4.91 -4.59
C ILE A 45 -10.91 -3.88 -5.62
N ASN A 46 -12.01 -3.19 -5.32
CA ASN A 46 -12.55 -2.18 -6.21
C ASN A 46 -11.57 -1.03 -6.44
N LYS A 47 -10.85 -0.64 -5.38
CA LYS A 47 -9.89 0.45 -5.48
C LYS A 47 -8.66 0.06 -6.29
N ILE A 48 -8.23 -1.19 -6.21
CA ILE A 48 -7.15 -1.71 -7.03
C ILE A 48 -7.50 -1.56 -8.52
N THR A 49 -8.70 -2.01 -8.89
CA THR A 49 -9.18 -1.90 -10.26
C THR A 49 -9.24 -0.45 -10.72
N GLU A 50 -9.79 0.41 -9.88
CA GLU A 50 -9.90 1.84 -10.19
C GLU A 50 -8.52 2.47 -10.43
N LEU A 51 -7.56 2.15 -9.56
CA LEU A 51 -6.22 2.71 -9.69
C LEU A 51 -5.48 2.19 -10.91
N GLU A 52 -5.68 0.92 -11.27
CA GLU A 52 -5.10 0.38 -12.49
C GLU A 52 -5.66 1.09 -13.72
N GLU A 53 -6.94 1.39 -13.72
CA GLU A 53 -7.57 2.15 -14.80
C GLU A 53 -7.01 3.57 -14.90
N LYS A 54 -6.58 4.12 -13.76
CA LYS A 54 -5.96 5.45 -13.72
C LYS A 54 -4.46 5.42 -14.02
N GLY A 55 -3.93 4.26 -14.33
CA GLY A 55 -2.53 4.14 -14.73
C GLY A 55 -1.56 3.71 -13.64
N ALA A 56 -2.06 3.19 -12.52
CA ALA A 56 -1.17 2.69 -11.47
C ALA A 56 -0.37 1.50 -11.99
N LYS A 57 0.94 1.52 -11.75
CA LYS A 57 1.87 0.50 -12.20
C LYS A 57 2.49 -0.28 -11.06
N VAL A 58 2.41 0.24 -9.84
CA VAL A 58 2.98 -0.38 -8.65
C VAL A 58 2.03 -0.13 -7.49
N PHE A 59 1.90 -1.10 -6.61
CA PHE A 59 1.10 -0.95 -5.40
C PHE A 59 1.96 -1.14 -4.17
N ILE A 60 1.61 -0.42 -3.11
CA ILE A 60 2.27 -0.52 -1.81
C ILE A 60 1.20 -0.83 -0.78
N GLY A 61 1.40 -1.89 -0.01
CA GLY A 61 0.53 -2.23 1.10
C GLY A 61 1.28 -2.06 2.41
N ALA A 62 0.84 -1.13 3.23
CA ALA A 62 1.45 -0.85 4.52
C ALA A 62 0.48 -1.23 5.62
N ALA A 63 0.87 -2.14 6.50
CA ALA A 63 0.00 -2.61 7.58
C ALA A 63 0.83 -3.04 8.78
N GLY A 64 0.15 -3.12 9.91
CA GLY A 64 0.77 -3.56 11.15
C GLY A 64 1.13 -5.03 11.14
N MET A 65 1.21 -5.62 12.33
CA MET A 65 1.81 -6.95 12.52
C MET A 65 1.23 -8.08 11.68
N ALA A 66 -0.02 -8.01 11.29
CA ALA A 66 -0.62 -9.07 10.48
C ALA A 66 -0.26 -8.96 9.00
N ALA A 67 0.10 -7.78 8.54
CA ALA A 67 0.60 -7.51 7.19
C ALA A 67 -0.13 -8.22 6.04
N HIS A 68 -1.41 -8.55 6.21
CA HIS A 68 -2.16 -9.26 5.16
C HIS A 68 -2.59 -8.36 4.00
N LEU A 69 -2.52 -7.07 4.19
CA LEU A 69 -3.00 -6.12 3.19
C LEU A 69 -2.23 -6.26 1.88
N SER A 70 -0.90 -6.35 1.94
CA SER A 70 -0.10 -6.52 0.73
C SER A 70 -0.40 -7.84 0.04
N GLY A 71 -0.67 -8.89 0.81
CA GLY A 71 -1.07 -10.18 0.24
C GLY A 71 -2.40 -10.12 -0.47
N VAL A 72 -3.37 -9.40 0.09
CA VAL A 72 -4.67 -9.22 -0.55
C VAL A 72 -4.50 -8.44 -1.86
N ILE A 73 -3.71 -7.39 -1.85
CA ILE A 73 -3.45 -6.61 -3.05
C ILE A 73 -2.79 -7.51 -4.11
N ALA A 74 -1.77 -8.26 -3.74
CA ALA A 74 -1.05 -9.13 -4.66
C ALA A 74 -1.95 -10.19 -5.28
N ALA A 75 -2.96 -10.64 -4.55
CA ALA A 75 -3.90 -11.63 -5.05
C ALA A 75 -4.84 -11.06 -6.13
N HIS A 76 -4.93 -9.74 -6.25
CA HIS A 76 -5.91 -9.08 -7.13
C HIS A 76 -5.29 -8.15 -8.17
N THR A 77 -3.98 -8.23 -8.36
CA THR A 77 -3.32 -7.43 -9.39
C THR A 77 -2.14 -8.19 -9.98
N HIS A 78 -1.83 -7.90 -11.23
CA HIS A 78 -0.61 -8.43 -11.87
C HIS A 78 0.55 -7.44 -11.76
N LYS A 79 0.31 -6.27 -11.20
CA LYS A 79 1.35 -5.26 -11.02
C LYS A 79 2.22 -5.61 -9.82
N PRO A 80 3.46 -5.12 -9.77
CA PRO A 80 4.31 -5.33 -8.59
C PRO A 80 3.69 -4.76 -7.33
N VAL A 81 3.84 -5.49 -6.23
CA VAL A 81 3.32 -5.08 -4.93
C VAL A 81 4.45 -5.12 -3.91
N LEU A 82 4.62 -4.03 -3.18
CA LEU A 82 5.57 -3.94 -2.09
C LEU A 82 4.83 -3.92 -0.77
N GLY A 83 5.28 -4.72 0.18
CA GLY A 83 4.71 -4.73 1.51
C GLY A 83 5.61 -3.95 2.46
N ILE A 84 5.01 -3.07 3.24
CA ILE A 84 5.71 -2.31 4.28
C ILE A 84 5.14 -2.74 5.63
N PRO A 85 5.88 -3.54 6.41
CA PRO A 85 5.43 -3.88 7.76
C PRO A 85 5.59 -2.68 8.68
N LEU A 86 4.57 -2.41 9.50
CA LEU A 86 4.53 -1.26 10.38
C LEU A 86 4.43 -1.70 11.85
N GLY A 87 5.02 -0.90 12.73
CA GLY A 87 4.83 -1.05 14.17
C GLY A 87 5.39 -2.31 14.80
N GLY A 88 6.27 -2.99 14.13
CA GLY A 88 6.78 -4.28 14.59
C GLY A 88 8.16 -4.23 15.22
N GLY A 89 8.53 -3.16 15.86
CA GLY A 89 9.88 -3.05 16.42
C GLY A 89 10.92 -3.19 15.31
N ALA A 90 11.98 -3.96 15.57
CA ALA A 90 13.04 -4.13 14.59
C ALA A 90 12.55 -4.75 13.28
N MET A 91 11.51 -5.54 13.36
CA MET A 91 10.98 -6.21 12.18
C MET A 91 10.28 -5.25 11.23
N GLY A 92 9.83 -4.12 11.73
CA GLY A 92 9.14 -3.14 10.92
C GLY A 92 10.03 -2.42 9.94
N LEU A 93 11.32 -2.67 9.96
CA LEU A 93 12.25 -2.04 9.04
C LEU A 93 12.41 -2.79 7.73
N SER A 94 11.85 -3.99 7.63
CA SER A 94 11.99 -4.81 6.44
C SER A 94 10.96 -4.45 5.39
N LEU A 95 11.39 -4.40 4.14
CA LEU A 95 10.52 -4.23 3.00
C LEU A 95 10.31 -5.58 2.36
N ILE A 96 9.05 -5.99 2.22
CA ILE A 96 8.70 -7.31 1.70
C ILE A 96 8.18 -7.19 0.29
N HIS A 97 8.77 -7.92 -0.63
CA HIS A 97 8.33 -8.00 -2.01
C HIS A 97 7.39 -9.17 -2.20
N ILE A 98 6.29 -8.94 -2.86
CA ILE A 98 5.27 -9.97 -3.08
C ILE A 98 4.96 -10.09 -4.57
#